data_bf73b00e9a0bea2a7066eb8fcab5b44c
#
_entry.id   bf73b00e9a0bea2a7066eb8fcab5b44c
#
_cell.length_a   1.000
_cell.length_b   1.000
_cell.length_c   1.000
_cell.angle_alpha   90.00
_cell.angle_beta   90.00
_cell.angle_gamma   90.00
#
_symmetry.space_group_name_H-M   'P 1'
#
loop_
_entity.id
_entity.type
_entity.pdbx_description
1 polymer ?
#
loop_
_entity_poly.entity_id
_entity_poly.type
_entity_poly.pdbx_seq_one_letter_code
_entity_poly.pdbx_strand_id
1 'polypeptide(L)'
;NSSAASDVYKRQHPVITADMVPPFWKYDYDPERNPYFMERLGVNATLNSGAMKIDGKYVLVVRVEGMDRKSFFAVAESPNGIDNFRFRERPITMPDIDGNPTTNIYDMRLTQHEDGWIYGLFCAERHDDAHPGDLSAATAACGIARTKDLVTWERLPDLKCASQQRNVVLHPEFVDSKYALYTRPQDGFIDTGSGGGIGWGLVEDMTNAVLGPETIIDPRYYHTIKEVKNGEGPHPIKTPKGWLHPVS
;
A
#
# COMPACT_ATOMS: atom_id res chain seq x y z
N ASN A 1 -22.78 -28.64 6.17
CA ASN A 1 -22.01 -27.40 6.24
C ASN A 1 -20.49 -27.60 6.34
N SER A 2 -19.98 -28.78 5.95
CA SER A 2 -18.54 -29.07 5.92
C SER A 2 -17.81 -28.53 4.68
N SER A 3 -18.51 -28.12 3.62
CA SER A 3 -17.89 -27.62 2.38
C SER A 3 -17.24 -26.24 2.55
N ALA A 4 -17.84 -25.33 3.31
CA ALA A 4 -17.28 -24.00 3.53
C ALA A 4 -15.98 -24.04 4.36
N ALA A 5 -15.91 -24.90 5.39
CA ALA A 5 -14.71 -25.06 6.19
C ALA A 5 -13.55 -25.70 5.39
N SER A 6 -13.86 -26.66 4.49
CA SER A 6 -12.85 -27.28 3.64
C SER A 6 -12.30 -26.31 2.57
N ASP A 7 -13.11 -25.35 2.11
CA ASP A 7 -12.67 -24.31 1.17
C ASP A 7 -11.75 -23.27 1.83
N VAL A 8 -11.98 -22.94 3.09
CA VAL A 8 -11.09 -22.06 3.84
C VAL A 8 -9.70 -22.69 4.02
N TYR A 9 -9.63 -23.99 4.31
CA TYR A 9 -8.35 -24.71 4.43
C TYR A 9 -7.59 -24.83 3.11
N LYS A 10 -8.26 -24.86 1.96
CA LYS A 10 -7.62 -24.93 0.64
C LYS A 10 -6.99 -23.61 0.19
N ARG A 11 -7.28 -22.50 0.85
CA ARG A 11 -6.84 -21.15 0.47
C ARG A 11 -5.77 -20.56 1.39
N GLN A 12 -5.04 -21.38 2.11
CA GLN A 12 -4.00 -20.96 3.06
C GLN A 12 -2.62 -20.76 2.43
N HIS A 13 -2.52 -20.81 1.11
CA HIS A 13 -1.26 -20.56 0.41
C HIS A 13 -1.20 -19.13 -0.11
N PRO A 14 -0.01 -18.50 -0.10
CA PRO A 14 0.19 -17.22 -0.75
C PRO A 14 -0.25 -17.32 -2.22
N VAL A 15 -1.05 -16.35 -2.67
CA VAL A 15 -1.53 -16.30 -4.07
C VAL A 15 -0.50 -15.74 -5.03
N ILE A 16 0.51 -15.04 -4.48
CA ILE A 16 1.64 -14.47 -5.21
C ILE A 16 2.90 -14.54 -4.36
N THR A 17 4.01 -14.95 -4.98
CA THR A 17 5.29 -15.19 -4.31
C THR A 17 6.44 -14.58 -5.12
N ALA A 18 7.62 -14.45 -4.51
CA ALA A 18 8.78 -13.83 -5.13
C ALA A 18 9.29 -14.58 -6.36
N ASP A 19 9.09 -15.90 -6.43
CA ASP A 19 9.45 -16.73 -7.59
C ASP A 19 8.55 -16.52 -8.81
N MET A 20 7.37 -15.92 -8.63
CA MET A 20 6.47 -15.56 -9.72
C MET A 20 6.87 -14.25 -10.43
N VAL A 21 7.83 -13.51 -9.88
CA VAL A 21 8.35 -12.29 -10.49
C VAL A 21 9.00 -12.64 -11.84
N PRO A 22 8.67 -11.92 -12.93
CA PRO A 22 9.21 -12.20 -14.25
C PRO A 22 10.74 -12.26 -14.26
N PRO A 23 11.35 -13.33 -14.81
CA PRO A 23 12.82 -13.47 -14.83
C PRO A 23 13.55 -12.29 -15.49
N PHE A 24 12.96 -11.66 -16.50
CA PHE A 24 13.55 -10.52 -17.19
C PHE A 24 13.59 -9.22 -16.35
N TRP A 25 12.95 -9.18 -15.17
CA TRP A 25 13.19 -8.11 -14.20
C TRP A 25 14.47 -8.35 -13.43
N LYS A 26 14.80 -9.61 -13.17
CA LYS A 26 15.98 -10.01 -12.39
C LYS A 26 17.26 -10.01 -13.19
N TYR A 27 17.20 -10.35 -14.48
CA TYR A 27 18.34 -10.57 -15.33
C TYR A 27 18.30 -9.65 -16.55
N ASP A 28 19.45 -9.11 -16.92
CA ASP A 28 19.69 -8.58 -18.25
C ASP A 28 20.13 -9.72 -19.15
N TYR A 29 19.37 -10.00 -20.20
CA TYR A 29 19.64 -11.09 -21.15
C TYR A 29 20.65 -10.68 -22.25
N ASP A 30 21.08 -9.44 -22.30
CA ASP A 30 22.07 -8.98 -23.24
C ASP A 30 23.47 -9.48 -22.83
N PRO A 31 24.13 -10.34 -23.63
CA PRO A 31 25.44 -10.91 -23.30
C PRO A 31 26.56 -9.86 -23.26
N GLU A 32 26.42 -8.72 -23.94
CA GLU A 32 27.40 -7.64 -23.89
C GLU A 32 27.33 -6.91 -22.54
N ARG A 33 26.13 -6.73 -21.97
CA ARG A 33 25.92 -6.07 -20.69
C ARG A 33 25.98 -7.03 -19.50
N ASN A 34 25.68 -8.29 -19.70
CA ASN A 34 25.66 -9.31 -18.65
C ASN A 34 26.32 -10.63 -19.10
N PRO A 35 27.63 -10.61 -19.42
CA PRO A 35 28.32 -11.75 -20.02
C PRO A 35 28.37 -13.00 -19.14
N TYR A 36 28.20 -12.84 -17.83
CA TYR A 36 28.20 -13.95 -16.86
C TYR A 36 26.79 -14.33 -16.40
N PHE A 37 25.76 -13.74 -17.04
CA PHE A 37 24.35 -13.97 -16.66
C PHE A 37 24.08 -13.79 -15.16
N MET A 38 24.62 -12.73 -14.60
CA MET A 38 24.44 -12.40 -13.20
C MET A 38 23.06 -11.79 -12.93
N GLU A 39 22.46 -12.12 -11.81
CA GLU A 39 21.24 -11.48 -11.34
C GLU A 39 21.49 -9.99 -11.07
N ARG A 40 20.66 -9.11 -11.64
CA ARG A 40 20.77 -7.65 -11.51
C ARG A 40 19.86 -7.09 -10.43
N LEU A 41 18.70 -7.71 -10.24
CA LEU A 41 17.74 -7.36 -9.23
C LEU A 41 17.41 -8.58 -8.39
N GLY A 42 17.98 -8.68 -7.20
CA GLY A 42 17.58 -9.69 -6.24
C GLY A 42 16.21 -9.35 -5.67
N VAL A 43 15.27 -10.29 -5.74
CA VAL A 43 13.94 -10.16 -5.14
C VAL A 43 13.89 -11.00 -3.87
N ASN A 44 13.61 -10.32 -2.74
CA ASN A 44 13.51 -10.95 -1.43
C ASN A 44 12.09 -11.51 -1.17
N ALA A 45 11.07 -10.67 -1.36
CA ALA A 45 9.70 -11.04 -1.03
C ALA A 45 8.66 -10.29 -1.84
N THR A 46 7.47 -10.85 -1.90
CA THR A 46 6.23 -10.14 -2.24
C THR A 46 5.41 -9.97 -0.96
N LEU A 47 4.96 -8.77 -0.70
CA LEU A 47 4.34 -8.39 0.55
C LEU A 47 3.03 -7.62 0.29
N ASN A 48 2.40 -7.13 1.34
CA ASN A 48 1.15 -6.39 1.39
C ASN A 48 0.71 -5.75 0.06
N SER A 49 -0.43 -6.17 -0.47
CA SER A 49 -0.92 -5.74 -1.78
C SER A 49 -2.23 -4.97 -1.65
N GLY A 50 -2.34 -3.87 -2.38
CA GLY A 50 -3.65 -3.28 -2.67
C GLY A 50 -4.40 -4.16 -3.66
N ALA A 51 -5.69 -4.39 -3.41
CA ALA A 51 -6.50 -5.27 -4.23
C ALA A 51 -7.76 -4.57 -4.75
N MET A 52 -8.16 -4.87 -5.98
CA MET A 52 -9.41 -4.40 -6.56
C MET A 52 -9.88 -5.28 -7.71
N LYS A 53 -11.10 -5.04 -8.17
CA LYS A 53 -11.61 -5.64 -9.41
C LYS A 53 -11.80 -4.53 -10.45
N ILE A 54 -11.20 -4.68 -11.62
CA ILE A 54 -11.30 -3.74 -12.74
C ILE A 54 -11.42 -4.54 -14.04
N ASP A 55 -12.31 -4.10 -14.94
CA ASP A 55 -12.52 -4.71 -16.28
C ASP A 55 -12.71 -6.24 -16.24
N GLY A 56 -13.43 -6.71 -15.23
CA GLY A 56 -13.72 -8.15 -15.05
C GLY A 56 -12.57 -8.99 -14.50
N LYS A 57 -11.38 -8.40 -14.27
CA LYS A 57 -10.22 -9.04 -13.66
C LYS A 57 -10.04 -8.65 -12.21
N TYR A 58 -9.44 -9.52 -11.44
CA TYR A 58 -8.96 -9.22 -10.09
C TYR A 58 -7.49 -8.78 -10.17
N VAL A 59 -7.19 -7.66 -9.55
CA VAL A 59 -5.89 -7.02 -9.68
C VAL A 59 -5.29 -6.79 -8.30
N LEU A 60 -4.00 -7.07 -8.19
CA LEU A 60 -3.17 -6.73 -7.03
C LEU A 60 -2.12 -5.70 -7.45
N VAL A 61 -1.97 -4.64 -6.70
CA VAL A 61 -0.74 -3.83 -6.72
C VAL A 61 0.15 -4.33 -5.60
N VAL A 62 1.10 -5.15 -5.99
CA VAL A 62 1.95 -5.93 -5.09
C VAL A 62 3.14 -5.09 -4.66
N ARG A 63 3.45 -5.08 -3.36
CA ARG A 63 4.76 -4.67 -2.86
C ARG A 63 5.77 -5.75 -3.19
N VAL A 64 6.75 -5.43 -4.02
CA VAL A 64 7.91 -6.29 -4.30
C VAL A 64 9.12 -5.70 -3.60
N GLU A 65 9.73 -6.47 -2.70
CA GLU A 65 10.90 -6.04 -1.94
C GLU A 65 12.18 -6.65 -2.53
N GLY A 66 13.16 -5.81 -2.77
CA GLY A 66 14.50 -6.23 -3.20
C GLY A 66 15.35 -6.77 -2.05
N MET A 67 16.49 -7.36 -2.38
CA MET A 67 17.47 -7.82 -1.39
C MET A 67 18.10 -6.67 -0.58
N ASP A 68 18.02 -5.46 -1.10
CA ASP A 68 18.42 -4.21 -0.44
C ASP A 68 17.37 -3.68 0.54
N ARG A 69 16.27 -4.39 0.74
CA ARG A 69 15.12 -4.01 1.58
C ARG A 69 14.36 -2.78 1.08
N LYS A 70 14.61 -2.36 -0.15
CA LYS A 70 13.80 -1.34 -0.82
C LYS A 70 12.68 -2.00 -1.61
N SER A 71 11.56 -1.30 -1.70
CA SER A 71 10.37 -1.84 -2.33
C SER A 71 9.96 -1.01 -3.54
N PHE A 72 9.30 -1.67 -4.47
CA PHE A 72 8.61 -1.06 -5.59
C PHE A 72 7.23 -1.74 -5.77
N PHE A 73 6.38 -1.15 -6.58
CA PHE A 73 5.05 -1.70 -6.85
C PHE A 73 4.99 -2.37 -8.21
N ALA A 74 4.22 -3.44 -8.29
CA ALA A 74 3.98 -4.14 -9.53
C ALA A 74 2.54 -4.67 -9.59
N VAL A 75 1.94 -4.62 -10.77
CA VAL A 75 0.58 -5.09 -10.99
C VAL A 75 0.58 -6.58 -11.32
N ALA A 76 -0.23 -7.35 -10.62
CA ALA A 76 -0.54 -8.73 -10.95
C ALA A 76 -2.04 -8.90 -11.17
N GLU A 77 -2.43 -9.71 -12.15
CA GLU A 77 -3.81 -9.93 -12.56
C GLU A 77 -4.20 -11.39 -12.44
N SER A 78 -5.45 -11.64 -12.07
CA SER A 78 -6.07 -12.96 -12.03
C SER A 78 -7.48 -12.92 -12.62
N PRO A 79 -7.91 -13.97 -13.35
CA PRO A 79 -9.27 -14.06 -13.87
C PRO A 79 -10.32 -14.36 -12.80
N ASN A 80 -9.93 -14.91 -11.66
CA ASN A 80 -10.87 -15.41 -10.63
C ASN A 80 -10.59 -14.86 -9.22
N GLY A 81 -9.45 -14.17 -8.99
CA GLY A 81 -9.06 -13.61 -7.69
C GLY A 81 -8.64 -14.65 -6.65
N ILE A 82 -8.49 -15.89 -7.03
CA ILE A 82 -8.14 -17.01 -6.16
C ILE A 82 -6.75 -17.54 -6.48
N ASP A 83 -6.50 -17.76 -7.77
CA ASP A 83 -5.26 -18.31 -8.31
C ASP A 83 -4.93 -17.69 -9.67
N ASN A 84 -3.92 -18.23 -10.34
CA ASN A 84 -3.49 -17.77 -11.67
C ASN A 84 -3.14 -16.28 -11.73
N PHE A 85 -2.62 -15.74 -10.65
CA PHE A 85 -2.07 -14.41 -10.67
C PHE A 85 -0.81 -14.36 -11.53
N ARG A 86 -0.71 -13.34 -12.39
CA ARG A 86 0.46 -13.10 -13.24
C ARG A 86 0.82 -11.62 -13.19
N PHE A 87 2.08 -11.34 -12.98
CA PHE A 87 2.58 -9.97 -13.08
C PHE A 87 2.44 -9.45 -14.51
N ARG A 88 2.13 -8.16 -14.63
CA ARG A 88 2.29 -7.43 -15.88
C ARG A 88 3.77 -7.38 -16.28
N GLU A 89 4.03 -7.03 -17.53
CA GLU A 89 5.40 -7.02 -18.08
C GLU A 89 6.34 -6.08 -17.33
N ARG A 90 5.85 -4.94 -16.89
CA ARG A 90 6.69 -3.91 -16.22
C ARG A 90 6.18 -3.57 -14.84
N PRO A 91 7.09 -3.32 -13.88
CA PRO A 91 6.73 -2.70 -12.62
C PRO A 91 6.11 -1.31 -12.83
N ILE A 92 5.44 -0.82 -11.79
CA ILE A 92 4.96 0.57 -11.77
C ILE A 92 6.16 1.50 -11.62
N THR A 93 6.32 2.41 -12.57
CA THR A 93 7.22 3.54 -12.39
C THR A 93 6.48 4.60 -11.59
N MET A 94 6.79 4.69 -10.30
CA MET A 94 6.22 5.72 -9.43
C MET A 94 7.11 6.96 -9.50
N PRO A 95 6.59 8.09 -10.00
CA PRO A 95 7.36 9.33 -9.99
C PRO A 95 7.68 9.76 -8.55
N ASP A 96 8.81 10.42 -8.37
CA ASP A 96 9.13 11.07 -7.10
C ASP A 96 8.57 12.49 -7.04
N ILE A 97 8.54 13.07 -5.85
CA ILE A 97 8.17 14.46 -5.67
C ILE A 97 9.43 15.30 -5.84
N ASP A 98 9.38 16.32 -6.69
CA ASP A 98 10.51 17.20 -6.97
C ASP A 98 11.09 17.80 -5.67
N GLY A 99 12.41 17.65 -5.51
CA GLY A 99 13.15 18.17 -4.37
C GLY A 99 12.90 17.42 -3.04
N ASN A 100 12.13 16.32 -3.05
CA ASN A 100 11.85 15.54 -1.85
C ASN A 100 11.78 14.03 -2.15
N PRO A 101 12.91 13.41 -2.55
CA PRO A 101 12.96 12.03 -2.97
C PRO A 101 12.65 11.06 -1.83
N THR A 102 11.94 9.99 -2.14
CA THR A 102 11.66 8.90 -1.22
C THR A 102 12.82 7.92 -1.15
N THR A 103 13.13 7.42 0.04
CA THR A 103 14.12 6.35 0.23
C THR A 103 13.50 4.97 0.14
N ASN A 104 12.20 4.86 0.38
CA ASN A 104 11.42 3.62 0.24
C ASN A 104 9.93 3.92 0.09
N ILE A 105 9.22 3.09 -0.67
CA ILE A 105 7.75 3.15 -0.82
C ILE A 105 7.18 1.75 -0.63
N TYR A 106 6.08 1.61 0.15
CA TYR A 106 5.49 0.30 0.40
C TYR A 106 4.03 0.35 0.85
N ASP A 107 3.40 -0.81 0.86
CA ASP A 107 2.08 -1.07 1.42
C ASP A 107 0.96 -0.21 0.82
N MET A 108 0.87 -0.18 -0.52
CA MET A 108 -0.18 0.57 -1.21
C MET A 108 -1.56 -0.03 -0.92
N ARG A 109 -2.50 0.85 -0.60
CA ARG A 109 -3.94 0.56 -0.54
C ARG A 109 -4.62 1.19 -1.74
N LEU A 110 -5.43 0.41 -2.45
CA LEU A 110 -6.16 0.87 -3.63
C LEU A 110 -7.60 1.20 -3.27
N THR A 111 -8.09 2.30 -3.79
CA THR A 111 -9.50 2.67 -3.68
C THR A 111 -9.97 3.26 -5.01
N GLN A 112 -10.98 2.65 -5.62
CA GLN A 112 -11.72 3.32 -6.68
C GLN A 112 -12.71 4.28 -6.03
N HIS A 113 -12.52 5.56 -6.26
CA HIS A 113 -13.33 6.60 -5.67
C HIS A 113 -14.44 7.05 -6.65
N GLU A 114 -15.53 7.57 -6.11
CA GLU A 114 -16.69 8.00 -6.92
C GLU A 114 -16.41 9.19 -7.84
N ASP A 115 -15.31 9.93 -7.64
CA ASP A 115 -14.81 10.94 -8.57
C ASP A 115 -14.25 10.34 -9.88
N GLY A 116 -14.24 9.03 -9.96
CA GLY A 116 -13.79 8.25 -11.11
C GLY A 116 -12.28 8.02 -11.19
N TRP A 117 -11.50 8.37 -10.17
CA TRP A 117 -10.09 8.00 -10.05
C TRP A 117 -9.90 6.73 -9.23
N ILE A 118 -8.84 6.02 -9.54
CA ILE A 118 -8.29 4.99 -8.67
C ILE A 118 -7.14 5.63 -7.91
N TYR A 119 -7.25 5.68 -6.59
CA TYR A 119 -6.19 6.18 -5.72
C TYR A 119 -5.38 5.03 -5.15
N GLY A 120 -4.07 5.22 -5.11
CA GLY A 120 -3.14 4.41 -4.36
C GLY A 120 -2.55 5.24 -3.22
N LEU A 121 -2.85 4.87 -1.99
CA LEU A 121 -2.26 5.46 -0.79
C LEU A 121 -1.22 4.50 -0.23
N PHE A 122 -0.02 4.98 0.05
CA PHE A 122 1.10 4.13 0.44
C PHE A 122 2.02 4.82 1.43
N CYS A 123 2.85 4.05 2.10
CA CYS A 123 3.90 4.61 2.93
C CYS A 123 5.05 5.12 2.05
N ALA A 124 5.43 6.37 2.24
CA ALA A 124 6.59 7.01 1.65
C ALA A 124 7.57 7.36 2.75
N GLU A 125 8.72 6.70 2.76
CA GLU A 125 9.78 6.96 3.75
C GLU A 125 10.86 7.87 3.16
N ARG A 126 11.44 8.68 4.04
CA ARG A 126 12.59 9.55 3.78
C ARG A 126 13.58 9.46 4.92
N HIS A 127 14.81 9.86 4.68
CA HIS A 127 15.76 10.04 5.78
C HIS A 127 15.21 11.03 6.81
N ASP A 128 15.50 10.75 8.05
CA ASP A 128 15.20 11.68 9.14
C ASP A 128 16.33 12.71 9.23
N ASP A 129 16.08 13.94 8.80
CA ASP A 129 17.03 15.04 8.84
C ASP A 129 17.41 15.46 10.26
N ALA A 130 16.62 15.08 11.27
CA ALA A 130 16.98 15.28 12.66
C ALA A 130 18.10 14.34 13.13
N HIS A 131 18.34 13.24 12.40
CA HIS A 131 19.33 12.23 12.71
C HIS A 131 20.22 11.92 11.49
N PRO A 132 20.94 12.89 10.90
CA PRO A 132 21.62 12.75 9.61
C PRO A 132 22.76 11.70 9.61
N GLY A 133 23.26 11.33 10.77
CA GLY A 133 24.29 10.28 10.94
C GLY A 133 23.74 8.86 11.06
N ASP A 134 22.44 8.70 11.21
CA ASP A 134 21.77 7.40 11.35
C ASP A 134 21.03 7.05 10.05
N LEU A 135 21.65 6.24 9.20
CA LEU A 135 21.07 5.80 7.93
C LEU A 135 19.81 4.93 8.10
N SER A 136 19.54 4.45 9.31
CA SER A 136 18.33 3.69 9.63
C SER A 136 17.17 4.57 10.11
N ALA A 137 17.44 5.82 10.50
CA ALA A 137 16.43 6.76 10.92
C ALA A 137 15.61 7.23 9.70
N ALA A 138 14.30 7.05 9.79
CA ALA A 138 13.39 7.41 8.72
C ALA A 138 12.10 8.03 9.25
N THR A 139 11.62 9.04 8.55
CA THR A 139 10.27 9.59 8.70
C THR A 139 9.34 8.97 7.68
N ALA A 140 8.07 8.85 8.00
CA ALA A 140 7.06 8.28 7.12
C ALA A 140 5.89 9.22 6.90
N ALA A 141 5.50 9.36 5.64
CA ALA A 141 4.31 10.07 5.22
C ALA A 141 3.37 9.16 4.44
N CYS A 142 2.10 9.53 4.37
CA CYS A 142 1.19 8.91 3.43
C CYS A 142 1.43 9.48 2.04
N GLY A 143 2.05 8.70 1.17
CA GLY A 143 2.18 8.98 -0.24
C GLY A 143 0.85 8.78 -0.96
N ILE A 144 0.54 9.66 -1.91
CA ILE A 144 -0.70 9.63 -2.69
C ILE A 144 -0.34 9.55 -4.17
N ALA A 145 -0.93 8.61 -4.88
CA ALA A 145 -0.91 8.57 -6.35
C ALA A 145 -2.29 8.22 -6.88
N ARG A 146 -2.58 8.58 -8.13
CA ARG A 146 -3.83 8.22 -8.79
C ARG A 146 -3.60 7.71 -10.21
N THR A 147 -4.55 6.96 -10.69
CA THR A 147 -4.51 6.35 -12.03
C THR A 147 -5.92 6.13 -12.57
N LYS A 148 -6.02 5.87 -13.87
CA LYS A 148 -7.27 5.40 -14.52
C LYS A 148 -7.15 3.95 -15.02
N ASP A 149 -5.93 3.43 -15.15
CA ASP A 149 -5.62 2.20 -15.90
C ASP A 149 -4.65 1.26 -15.17
N LEU A 150 -4.15 1.65 -13.99
CA LEU A 150 -3.10 0.96 -13.24
C LEU A 150 -1.78 0.80 -14.04
N VAL A 151 -1.57 1.63 -15.05
CA VAL A 151 -0.35 1.69 -15.87
C VAL A 151 0.33 3.03 -15.71
N THR A 152 -0.44 4.09 -15.99
CA THR A 152 0.04 5.47 -15.88
C THR A 152 -0.36 6.02 -14.51
N TRP A 153 0.62 6.40 -13.73
CA TRP A 153 0.41 6.91 -12.39
C TRP A 153 0.81 8.38 -12.29
N GLU A 154 -0.08 9.17 -11.73
CA GLU A 154 0.20 10.55 -11.34
C GLU A 154 0.51 10.57 -9.84
N ARG A 155 1.73 10.97 -9.50
CA ARG A 155 2.16 11.16 -8.12
C ARG A 155 1.68 12.53 -7.62
N LEU A 156 0.85 12.52 -6.58
CA LEU A 156 0.38 13.72 -5.90
C LEU A 156 1.26 14.05 -4.69
N PRO A 157 1.21 15.28 -4.17
CA PRO A 157 1.87 15.61 -2.91
C PRO A 157 1.43 14.67 -1.78
N ASP A 158 2.35 14.39 -0.85
CA ASP A 158 2.03 13.59 0.32
C ASP A 158 0.95 14.26 1.19
N LEU A 159 0.19 13.43 1.90
CA LEU A 159 -0.80 13.90 2.86
C LEU A 159 -0.11 14.79 3.93
N LYS A 160 -0.56 16.02 4.04
CA LYS A 160 -0.14 16.95 5.10
C LYS A 160 -0.97 16.69 6.35
N CYS A 161 -0.34 16.30 7.42
CA CYS A 161 -0.96 15.97 8.70
C CYS A 161 0.01 16.21 9.87
N ALA A 162 -0.50 16.18 11.08
CA ALA A 162 0.30 16.46 12.28
C ALA A 162 1.21 15.29 12.66
N SER A 163 0.79 14.05 12.40
CA SER A 163 1.50 12.83 12.79
C SER A 163 2.07 12.12 11.56
N GLN A 164 3.09 11.29 11.74
CA GLN A 164 3.51 10.34 10.73
C GLN A 164 2.39 9.34 10.44
N GLN A 165 2.22 9.01 9.16
CA GLN A 165 1.16 8.12 8.68
C GLN A 165 1.74 7.00 7.81
N ARG A 166 1.54 5.75 8.22
CA ARG A 166 2.05 4.57 7.49
C ARG A 166 0.99 3.68 6.86
N ASN A 167 -0.27 3.85 7.23
CA ASN A 167 -1.35 2.97 6.79
C ASN A 167 -2.64 3.78 6.65
N VAL A 168 -2.73 4.56 5.59
CA VAL A 168 -3.90 5.39 5.30
C VAL A 168 -4.73 4.73 4.23
N VAL A 169 -6.04 4.75 4.39
CA VAL A 169 -7.01 4.19 3.44
C VAL A 169 -8.03 5.25 3.08
N LEU A 170 -8.31 5.41 1.80
CA LEU A 170 -9.34 6.31 1.30
C LEU A 170 -10.71 5.61 1.33
N HIS A 171 -11.72 6.29 1.84
CA HIS A 171 -13.12 5.88 1.70
C HIS A 171 -13.55 6.01 0.23
N PRO A 172 -14.34 5.08 -0.31
CA PRO A 172 -14.69 5.10 -1.74
C PRO A 172 -15.63 6.22 -2.18
N GLU A 173 -16.38 6.80 -1.27
CA GLU A 173 -17.38 7.84 -1.52
C GLU A 173 -17.04 9.11 -0.74
N PHE A 174 -17.54 10.25 -1.22
CA PHE A 174 -17.46 11.50 -0.45
C PHE A 174 -18.28 11.40 0.84
N VAL A 175 -17.78 12.02 1.88
CA VAL A 175 -18.48 12.24 3.14
C VAL A 175 -18.53 13.74 3.38
N ASP A 176 -19.72 14.30 3.51
CA ASP A 176 -19.92 15.75 3.61
C ASP A 176 -19.23 16.53 2.46
N SER A 177 -19.30 15.99 1.24
CA SER A 177 -18.67 16.53 0.02
C SER A 177 -17.14 16.61 0.08
N LYS A 178 -16.49 15.84 0.95
CA LYS A 178 -15.03 15.76 1.13
C LYS A 178 -14.55 14.32 0.99
N TYR A 179 -13.27 14.16 0.67
CA TYR A 179 -12.61 12.86 0.75
C TYR A 179 -12.42 12.47 2.21
N ALA A 180 -12.75 11.23 2.55
CA ALA A 180 -12.64 10.73 3.90
C ALA A 180 -11.52 9.70 4.01
N LEU A 181 -10.67 9.85 5.00
CA LEU A 181 -9.50 9.01 5.22
C LEU A 181 -9.59 8.28 6.55
N TYR A 182 -9.28 6.99 6.52
CA TYR A 182 -8.92 6.21 7.69
C TYR A 182 -7.41 6.31 7.86
N THR A 183 -6.98 6.73 9.02
CA THR A 183 -5.58 7.03 9.31
C THR A 183 -5.04 6.12 10.40
N ARG A 184 -3.74 6.10 10.56
CA ARG A 184 -3.06 5.45 11.69
C ARG A 184 -1.93 6.35 12.18
N PRO A 185 -2.24 7.35 13.02
CA PRO A 185 -1.26 8.29 13.54
C PRO A 185 -0.25 7.56 14.42
N GLN A 186 1.04 7.64 14.06
CA GLN A 186 2.10 6.99 14.80
C GLN A 186 3.45 7.65 14.52
N ASP A 187 3.99 8.39 15.48
CA ASP A 187 5.26 9.10 15.32
C ASP A 187 6.47 8.20 15.55
N GLY A 188 6.35 7.14 16.35
CA GLY A 188 7.41 6.13 16.54
C GLY A 188 7.22 4.87 15.72
N PHE A 189 8.31 4.15 15.40
CA PHE A 189 8.23 2.86 14.69
C PHE A 189 7.51 1.79 15.52
N ILE A 190 7.80 1.73 16.82
CA ILE A 190 7.10 0.94 17.81
C ILE A 190 6.92 1.82 19.04
N ASP A 191 5.84 2.59 19.09
CA ASP A 191 5.44 3.29 20.28
C ASP A 191 4.38 2.46 21.00
N THR A 192 4.70 2.03 22.19
CA THR A 192 3.78 1.28 23.04
C THR A 192 3.09 2.17 24.08
N GLY A 193 3.43 3.45 24.14
CA GLY A 193 3.00 4.37 25.19
C GLY A 193 1.88 5.32 24.79
N SER A 194 1.88 5.82 23.57
CA SER A 194 0.95 6.84 23.10
C SER A 194 0.67 6.73 21.61
N GLY A 195 -0.39 7.38 21.14
CA GLY A 195 -0.79 7.38 19.73
C GLY A 195 -1.26 6.02 19.19
N GLY A 196 -1.51 5.94 17.90
CA GLY A 196 -2.01 4.74 17.22
C GLY A 196 -3.53 4.57 17.34
N GLY A 197 -4.02 3.41 16.88
CA GLY A 197 -5.43 3.21 16.62
C GLY A 197 -5.82 3.65 15.22
N ILE A 198 -7.07 3.45 14.85
CA ILE A 198 -7.62 3.89 13.58
C ILE A 198 -8.23 5.27 13.77
N GLY A 199 -7.70 6.24 13.03
CA GLY A 199 -8.20 7.60 12.99
C GLY A 199 -9.14 7.81 11.80
N TRP A 200 -9.85 8.91 11.84
CA TRP A 200 -10.73 9.40 10.79
C TRP A 200 -10.54 10.89 10.61
N GLY A 201 -10.43 11.32 9.38
CA GLY A 201 -10.35 12.74 9.03
C GLY A 201 -10.79 13.01 7.60
N LEU A 202 -11.07 14.25 7.31
CA LEU A 202 -11.56 14.69 6.00
C LEU A 202 -10.51 15.55 5.29
N VAL A 203 -10.51 15.43 3.96
CA VAL A 203 -9.63 16.19 3.05
C VAL A 203 -10.51 16.82 1.97
N GLU A 204 -10.28 18.09 1.66
CA GLU A 204 -11.07 18.80 0.65
C GLU A 204 -10.61 18.52 -0.79
N ASP A 205 -9.30 18.36 -0.99
CA ASP A 205 -8.70 18.18 -2.30
C ASP A 205 -7.52 17.21 -2.23
N MET A 206 -7.61 16.10 -2.94
CA MET A 206 -6.54 15.09 -3.01
C MET A 206 -5.31 15.57 -3.79
N THR A 207 -5.42 16.60 -4.63
CA THR A 207 -4.27 17.16 -5.36
C THR A 207 -3.36 18.01 -4.45
N ASN A 208 -3.86 18.42 -3.29
CA ASN A 208 -3.11 19.10 -2.24
C ASN A 208 -3.68 18.70 -0.87
N ALA A 209 -3.59 17.42 -0.57
CA ALA A 209 -4.27 16.81 0.56
C ALA A 209 -3.75 17.36 1.91
N VAL A 210 -4.65 18.00 2.63
CA VAL A 210 -4.42 18.46 4.01
C VAL A 210 -5.48 17.80 4.90
N LEU A 211 -5.03 16.98 5.84
CA LEU A 211 -5.92 16.31 6.77
C LEU A 211 -6.53 17.33 7.74
N GLY A 212 -7.84 17.36 7.79
CA GLY A 212 -8.59 18.10 8.80
C GLY A 212 -8.37 17.54 10.21
N PRO A 213 -9.17 17.98 11.18
CA PRO A 213 -9.11 17.39 12.51
C PRO A 213 -9.28 15.88 12.48
N GLU A 214 -8.32 15.19 13.10
CA GLU A 214 -8.28 13.73 13.16
C GLU A 214 -8.94 13.23 14.46
N THR A 215 -9.85 12.27 14.34
CA THR A 215 -10.52 11.65 15.48
C THR A 215 -10.20 10.16 15.51
N ILE A 216 -9.74 9.64 16.62
CA ILE A 216 -9.55 8.20 16.79
C ILE A 216 -10.91 7.53 16.94
N ILE A 217 -11.27 6.69 15.96
CA ILE A 217 -12.57 5.97 15.91
C ILE A 217 -12.45 4.55 16.44
N ASP A 218 -11.26 3.96 16.37
CA ASP A 218 -10.95 2.65 16.96
C ASP A 218 -9.63 2.75 17.73
N PRO A 219 -9.69 2.97 19.05
CA PRO A 219 -8.49 3.14 19.85
C PRO A 219 -7.70 1.83 19.96
N ARG A 220 -6.41 1.97 20.13
CA ARG A 220 -5.50 0.87 20.37
C ARG A 220 -5.70 0.27 21.76
N TYR A 221 -5.80 -1.08 21.83
CA TYR A 221 -5.87 -1.83 23.08
C TYR A 221 -4.61 -2.66 23.29
N TYR A 222 -4.14 -2.75 24.54
CA TYR A 222 -2.87 -3.39 24.88
C TYR A 222 -3.02 -4.85 25.38
N HIS A 223 -4.02 -5.58 24.93
CA HIS A 223 -4.23 -6.94 25.41
C HIS A 223 -3.42 -8.00 24.67
N THR A 224 -3.04 -7.69 23.41
CA THR A 224 -2.22 -8.59 22.58
C THR A 224 -1.23 -7.81 21.70
N ILE A 225 -0.21 -8.48 21.17
CA ILE A 225 0.73 -7.88 20.22
C ILE A 225 0.02 -7.38 18.95
N LYS A 226 -1.09 -8.00 18.57
CA LYS A 226 -1.86 -7.62 17.38
C LYS A 226 -2.45 -6.21 17.48
N GLU A 227 -2.77 -5.78 18.68
CA GLU A 227 -3.46 -4.51 18.93
C GLU A 227 -2.51 -3.31 18.98
N VAL A 228 -1.20 -3.54 19.07
CA VAL A 228 -0.20 -2.48 19.10
C VAL A 228 -0.12 -1.71 17.77
N LYS A 229 -0.49 -2.36 16.68
CA LYS A 229 -0.42 -1.80 15.31
C LYS A 229 -1.70 -2.01 14.52
N ASN A 230 -2.87 -1.94 15.16
CA ASN A 230 -4.12 -2.03 14.43
C ASN A 230 -4.22 -0.92 13.36
N GLY A 231 -4.80 -1.22 12.25
CA GLY A 231 -5.00 -0.32 11.14
C GLY A 231 -6.01 -0.86 10.15
N GLU A 232 -6.47 -0.03 9.24
CA GLU A 232 -7.31 -0.47 8.14
C GLU A 232 -6.52 -1.42 7.22
N GLY A 233 -7.18 -2.48 6.79
CA GLY A 233 -6.70 -3.37 5.76
C GLY A 233 -6.94 -2.78 4.36
N PRO A 234 -7.81 -3.40 3.51
CA PRO A 234 -8.29 -2.81 2.27
C PRO A 234 -9.29 -1.67 2.54
N HIS A 235 -9.68 -0.96 1.46
CA HIS A 235 -10.75 0.02 1.57
C HIS A 235 -12.08 -0.62 2.04
N PRO A 236 -12.96 0.16 2.68
CA PRO A 236 -14.26 -0.34 3.13
C PRO A 236 -15.11 -0.90 1.98
N ILE A 237 -15.84 -1.96 2.26
CA ILE A 237 -16.71 -2.64 1.29
C ILE A 237 -18.15 -2.25 1.55
N LYS A 238 -18.82 -1.65 0.57
CA LYS A 238 -20.24 -1.31 0.68
C LYS A 238 -21.11 -2.55 0.66
N THR A 239 -22.01 -2.63 1.63
CA THR A 239 -22.99 -3.72 1.74
C THR A 239 -24.40 -3.15 1.92
N PRO A 240 -25.46 -3.94 1.72
CA PRO A 240 -26.83 -3.50 2.03
C PRO A 240 -27.08 -3.09 3.49
N LYS A 241 -26.16 -3.49 4.40
CA LYS A 241 -26.25 -3.17 5.84
C LYS A 241 -25.32 -2.03 6.28
N GLY A 242 -24.60 -1.42 5.36
CA GLY A 242 -23.60 -0.39 5.63
C GLY A 242 -22.21 -0.80 5.15
N TRP A 243 -21.19 -0.18 5.70
CA TRP A 243 -19.80 -0.39 5.33
C TRP A 243 -19.16 -1.50 6.18
N LEU A 244 -18.49 -2.43 5.53
CA LEU A 244 -17.66 -3.43 6.18
C LEU A 244 -16.21 -2.94 6.16
N HIS A 245 -15.61 -2.83 7.33
CA HIS A 245 -14.21 -2.44 7.53
C HIS A 245 -13.36 -3.66 7.89
N PRO A 246 -12.55 -4.18 6.95
CA PRO A 246 -11.55 -5.18 7.29
C PRO A 246 -10.36 -4.48 7.97
N VAL A 247 -10.08 -4.85 9.21
CA VAL A 247 -8.95 -4.33 9.99
C VAL A 247 -7.84 -5.37 10.13
N SER A 248 -6.61 -4.93 10.35
CA SER A 248 -5.41 -5.79 10.45
C SER A 248 -4.63 -5.53 11.73
#